data_86615b5867ad15761ae4066db1a7eb80
#
_entry.id   86615b5867ad15761ae4066db1a7eb80
#
_cell.length_a   1.000
_cell.length_b   1.000
_cell.length_c   1.000
_cell.angle_alpha   90.00
_cell.angle_beta   90.00
_cell.angle_gamma   90.00
#
_symmetry.space_group_name_H-M   'P 1'
#
loop_
_entity.id
_entity.type
_entity.pdbx_description
1 polymer ?
#
loop_
_entity_poly.entity_id
_entity_poly.type
_entity_poly.pdbx_seq_one_letter_code
_entity_poly.pdbx_strand_id
1 'polypeptide(L)' 'MTTPPLDELLRWERSGGTWELESDIAGVLILALLPCTGGDRAGEIVGDAADLRAYVLARR' A
#
# COMPACT_ATOMS: atom_id res chain seq x y z
N MET A 1 5.70 18.46 4.17
CA MET A 1 5.29 17.43 5.11
C MET A 1 5.13 16.09 4.38
N THR A 2 5.50 15.03 5.05
CA THR A 2 5.41 13.69 4.44
C THR A 2 4.03 13.09 4.68
N THR A 3 3.41 12.56 3.62
CA THR A 3 2.12 11.89 3.74
C THR A 3 2.33 10.52 4.41
N PRO A 4 1.55 10.19 5.45
CA PRO A 4 1.65 8.86 6.05
C PRO A 4 1.35 7.76 5.04
N PRO A 5 2.02 6.60 5.14
CA PRO A 5 1.81 5.52 4.18
C PRO A 5 0.36 5.06 4.05
N LEU A 6 -0.37 5.01 5.15
CA LEU A 6 -1.78 4.62 5.11
C LEU A 6 -2.61 5.62 4.32
N ASP A 7 -2.35 6.91 4.48
CA ASP A 7 -3.07 7.94 3.73
C ASP A 7 -2.78 7.83 2.24
N GLU A 8 -1.54 7.53 1.87
CA GLU A 8 -1.20 7.32 0.46
C GLU A 8 -1.96 6.13 -0.10
N LEU A 9 -2.05 5.04 0.65
CA LEU A 9 -2.75 3.85 0.21
C LEU A 9 -4.24 4.13 0.02
N LEU A 10 -4.86 4.82 0.97
CA LEU A 10 -6.27 5.16 0.87
C LEU A 10 -6.55 6.08 -0.31
N ARG A 11 -5.66 7.02 -0.57
CA ARG A 11 -5.79 7.90 -1.71
C ARG A 11 -5.69 7.11 -3.02
N TRP A 12 -4.76 6.16 -3.08
CA TRP A 12 -4.61 5.30 -4.25
C TRP A 12 -5.89 4.49 -4.50
N GLU A 13 -6.47 3.94 -3.45
CA GLU A 13 -7.71 3.18 -3.58
C GLU A 13 -8.87 4.05 -4.05
N ARG A 14 -8.93 5.30 -3.58
CA ARG A 14 -9.98 6.23 -4.02
C ARG A 14 -9.91 6.55 -5.49
N SER A 15 -8.72 6.51 -6.05
CA SER A 15 -8.55 6.76 -7.49
C SER A 15 -8.82 5.53 -8.34
N GLY A 16 -9.21 4.42 -7.72
CA GLY A 16 -9.56 3.20 -8.43
C GLY A 16 -8.44 2.18 -8.51
N GLY A 17 -7.29 2.47 -7.92
CA GLY A 17 -6.16 1.56 -7.94
C GLY A 17 -6.32 0.41 -6.95
N THR A 18 -5.54 -0.64 -7.17
CA THR A 18 -5.45 -1.78 -6.26
C THR A 18 -4.01 -1.91 -5.76
N TRP A 19 -3.76 -2.89 -4.91
CA TRP A 19 -2.43 -3.10 -4.36
C TRP A 19 -2.25 -4.54 -3.91
N GLU A 20 -0.98 -4.95 -3.79
CA GLU A 20 -0.64 -6.27 -3.29
C GLU A 20 0.47 -6.15 -2.26
N LEU A 21 0.42 -6.96 -1.22
CA LEU A 21 1.49 -7.05 -0.23
C LEU A 21 2.63 -7.87 -0.82
N GLU A 22 3.76 -7.22 -1.06
CA GLU A 22 4.93 -7.90 -1.61
C GLU A 22 5.85 -8.45 -0.54
N SER A 23 5.99 -7.76 0.57
CA SER A 23 6.94 -8.15 1.60
C SER A 23 6.48 -7.65 2.96
N ASP A 24 6.80 -8.44 3.99
CA ASP A 24 6.55 -8.10 5.39
C ASP A 24 7.73 -8.66 6.17
N ILE A 25 8.84 -7.93 6.16
CA ILE A 25 10.08 -8.36 6.79
C ILE A 25 10.49 -7.33 7.83
N ALA A 26 10.80 -7.81 9.04
CA ALA A 26 11.24 -6.96 10.15
C ALA A 26 10.25 -5.84 10.48
N GLY A 27 8.96 -6.11 10.28
CA GLY A 27 7.91 -5.13 10.58
C GLY A 27 7.69 -4.11 9.49
N VAL A 28 8.47 -4.16 8.41
CA VAL A 28 8.32 -3.23 7.28
C VAL A 28 7.50 -3.88 6.19
N LEU A 29 6.45 -3.17 5.77
CA LEU A 29 5.57 -3.63 4.70
C LEU A 29 5.94 -2.96 3.40
N ILE A 30 5.98 -3.75 2.32
CA ILE A 30 6.16 -3.23 0.97
C ILE A 30 4.94 -3.61 0.16
N LEU A 31 4.22 -2.61 -0.31
CA LEU A 31 2.99 -2.79 -1.07
C LEU A 31 3.20 -2.34 -2.50
N ALA A 32 2.88 -3.21 -3.45
CA ALA A 32 2.92 -2.84 -4.86
C ALA A 32 1.62 -2.15 -5.23
N LEU A 33 1.70 -0.99 -5.86
CA LEU A 33 0.54 -0.25 -6.32
C LEU A 33 0.24 -0.63 -7.76
N LEU A 34 -0.98 -1.13 -7.99
CA LEU A 34 -1.39 -1.63 -9.28
C LEU A 34 -2.49 -0.72 -9.84
N PRO A 35 -2.33 -0.23 -11.08
CA PRO A 35 -3.37 0.62 -11.68
C PRO A 35 -4.62 -0.17 -12.00
N CYS A 36 -5.77 0.50 -11.98
CA CYS A 36 -7.05 -0.15 -12.24
C CYS A 36 -7.18 -0.64 -13.69
N THR A 37 -6.38 -0.10 -14.59
CA THR A 37 -6.38 -0.50 -15.99
C THR A 37 -5.53 -1.73 -16.27
N GLY A 38 -4.89 -2.26 -15.27
CA GLY A 38 -3.93 -3.36 -15.45
C GLY A 38 -2.58 -2.87 -15.92
N GLY A 39 -1.69 -3.77 -16.25
CA GLY A 39 -0.35 -3.43 -16.69
C GLY A 39 0.66 -3.47 -15.55
N ASP A 40 1.79 -2.79 -15.74
CA ASP A 40 2.88 -2.80 -14.78
C ASP A 40 2.52 -2.02 -13.52
N ARG A 41 3.18 -2.36 -12.42
CA ARG A 41 2.97 -1.65 -11.17
C ARG A 41 3.29 -0.16 -11.33
N ALA A 42 2.45 0.68 -10.74
CA ALA A 42 2.62 2.13 -10.84
C ALA A 42 3.61 2.67 -9.81
N GLY A 43 3.86 1.92 -8.74
CA GLY A 43 4.77 2.35 -7.70
C GLY A 43 4.69 1.42 -6.51
N GLU A 44 5.20 1.88 -5.37
CA GLU A 44 5.15 1.09 -4.15
C GLU A 44 5.00 2.00 -2.92
N ILE A 45 4.48 1.42 -1.85
CA ILE A 45 4.42 2.07 -0.55
C ILE A 45 5.24 1.24 0.40
N VAL A 46 6.17 1.87 1.12
CA VAL A 46 7.01 1.21 2.11
C VAL A 46 6.73 1.87 3.45
N GLY A 47 6.43 1.08 4.47
CA GLY A 47 6.18 1.65 5.79
C GLY A 47 6.12 0.58 6.87
N ASP A 48 6.30 1.04 8.12
CA ASP A 48 6.28 0.19 9.29
C ASP A 48 5.25 0.64 10.33
N ALA A 49 4.35 1.52 9.94
CA ALA A 49 3.34 2.07 10.84
C ALA A 49 2.32 1.00 11.25
N ALA A 50 1.92 1.03 12.52
CA ALA A 50 0.98 0.05 13.05
C ALA A 50 -0.40 0.15 12.38
N ASP A 51 -0.85 1.35 12.06
CA ASP A 51 -2.14 1.55 11.41
C ASP A 51 -2.13 0.99 9.98
N LEU A 52 -1.03 1.17 9.26
CA LEU A 52 -0.89 0.59 7.93
C LEU A 52 -0.93 -0.94 7.99
N ARG A 53 -0.20 -1.50 8.95
CA ARG A 53 -0.17 -2.96 9.14
C ARG A 53 -1.56 -3.51 9.45
N ALA A 54 -2.28 -2.87 10.35
CA ALA A 54 -3.63 -3.31 10.71
C ALA A 54 -4.56 -3.27 9.50
N TYR A 55 -4.47 -2.22 8.71
CA TYR A 55 -5.30 -2.07 7.51
C TYR A 55 -5.01 -3.17 6.49
N VAL A 56 -3.73 -3.40 6.23
CA VAL A 56 -3.29 -4.41 5.24
C VAL A 56 -3.71 -5.81 5.68
N LEU A 57 -3.48 -6.15 6.95
CA LEU A 57 -3.82 -7.48 7.45
C LEU A 57 -5.33 -7.74 7.46
N ALA A 58 -6.13 -6.70 7.61
CA ALA A 58 -7.57 -6.84 7.58
C ALA A 58 -8.10 -7.08 6.16
N ARG A 59 -7.31 -6.74 5.14
CA ARG A 59 -7.73 -6.83 3.74
C ARG A 59 -7.20 -8.04 2.98
N ARG A 60 -6.16 -8.68 3.50
CA ARG A 60 -5.55 -9.80 2.79
C ARG A 60 -6.30 -11.11 3.02
#